data_22b53b3d4ace1ce63feca1ad594b1735
#
_entry.id   22b53b3d4ace1ce63feca1ad594b1735
#
_cell.length_a   1.000
_cell.length_b   1.000
_cell.length_c   1.000
_cell.angle_alpha   90.00
_cell.angle_beta   90.00
_cell.angle_gamma   90.00
#
_symmetry.space_group_name_H-M   'P 1'
#
loop_
_entity.id
_entity.type
_entity.pdbx_description
1 polymer ?
#
loop_
_entity_poly.entity_id
_entity_poly.type
_entity_poly.pdbx_seq_one_letter_code
_entity_poly.pdbx_strand_id
1 'polypeptide(L)'
;AFLSDLEALGFDSISVTQTAKELNDATVDFRLEILAGNVEIEGIEVGKEGNKIVVPADSLLVWSIANAKTISNNYGEIKIDKDITTERIDPIDAIIDAWKHAMKEEYRPDVNETVNEWLEQFEKYMKKGGEK
;
A
#
# COMPACT_ATOMS: atom_id res chain seq x y z
N ALA A 1 -21.18 13.12 15.96
CA ALA A 1 -19.75 12.79 16.01
C ALA A 1 -19.20 12.57 14.60
N PHE A 2 -17.91 12.70 14.43
CA PHE A 2 -17.24 12.64 13.13
C PHE A 2 -17.55 11.36 12.33
N LEU A 3 -17.54 10.19 12.99
CA LEU A 3 -17.83 8.91 12.31
C LEU A 3 -19.25 8.84 11.78
N SER A 4 -20.24 9.28 12.57
CA SER A 4 -21.63 9.29 12.13
C SER A 4 -21.88 10.30 11.01
N ASP A 5 -21.13 11.38 10.98
CA ASP A 5 -21.20 12.36 9.90
C ASP A 5 -20.64 11.78 8.60
N LEU A 6 -19.53 11.03 8.67
CA LEU A 6 -18.97 10.31 7.52
C LEU A 6 -19.93 9.24 6.99
N GLU A 7 -20.51 8.44 7.88
CA GLU A 7 -21.48 7.40 7.50
C GLU A 7 -22.72 8.01 6.83
N ALA A 8 -23.20 9.16 7.33
CA ALA A 8 -24.30 9.89 6.72
C ALA A 8 -23.99 10.38 5.30
N LEU A 9 -22.70 10.60 4.98
CA LEU A 9 -22.21 10.97 3.64
C LEU A 9 -21.96 9.76 2.74
N GLY A 10 -22.22 8.54 3.21
CA GLY A 10 -22.05 7.32 2.43
C GLY A 10 -20.68 6.67 2.53
N PHE A 11 -19.83 7.11 3.47
CA PHE A 11 -18.55 6.46 3.73
C PHE A 11 -18.70 5.33 4.74
N ASP A 12 -18.10 4.19 4.44
CA ASP A 12 -17.97 3.10 5.39
C ASP A 12 -16.77 3.35 6.30
N SER A 13 -16.94 3.11 7.60
CA SER A 13 -15.85 3.22 8.58
C SER A 13 -15.56 1.86 9.20
N ILE A 14 -14.27 1.55 9.36
CA ILE A 14 -13.78 0.32 9.95
C ILE A 14 -12.81 0.68 11.05
N SER A 15 -13.03 0.11 12.24
CA SER A 15 -12.13 0.29 13.37
C SER A 15 -10.91 -0.62 13.26
N VAL A 16 -9.72 -0.06 13.47
CA VAL A 16 -8.46 -0.81 13.47
C VAL A 16 -7.81 -0.71 14.84
N THR A 17 -7.63 -1.84 15.49
CA THR A 17 -6.96 -1.89 16.79
C THR A 17 -5.45 -1.68 16.63
N GLN A 18 -4.87 -0.76 17.40
CA GLN A 18 -3.51 -0.27 17.26
C GLN A 18 -2.49 -1.09 18.09
N THR A 19 -2.65 -2.40 18.15
CA THR A 19 -1.70 -3.30 18.82
C THR A 19 -0.75 -3.95 17.80
N ALA A 20 0.43 -4.36 18.25
CA ALA A 20 1.38 -5.08 17.41
C ALA A 20 0.78 -6.38 16.87
N LYS A 21 0.00 -7.08 17.68
CA LYS A 21 -0.72 -8.29 17.26
C LYS A 21 -1.60 -8.04 16.03
N GLU A 22 -2.38 -6.97 16.05
CA GLU A 22 -3.34 -6.66 14.99
C GLU A 22 -2.69 -6.03 13.75
N LEU A 23 -1.59 -5.31 13.91
CA LEU A 23 -0.93 -4.57 12.83
C LEU A 23 0.30 -5.27 12.24
N ASN A 24 0.74 -6.38 12.84
CA ASN A 24 1.94 -7.07 12.40
C ASN A 24 1.91 -7.45 10.91
N ASP A 25 0.87 -8.14 10.49
CA ASP A 25 0.78 -8.67 9.13
C ASP A 25 0.76 -7.56 8.09
N ALA A 26 0.02 -6.49 8.35
CA ALA A 26 -0.03 -5.33 7.47
C ALA A 26 1.32 -4.61 7.41
N THR A 27 2.00 -4.46 8.53
CA THR A 27 3.31 -3.80 8.62
C THR A 27 4.38 -4.58 7.86
N VAL A 28 4.43 -5.90 8.06
CA VAL A 28 5.37 -6.78 7.36
C VAL A 28 5.08 -6.83 5.87
N ASP A 29 3.82 -7.02 5.48
CA ASP A 29 3.42 -7.12 4.08
C ASP A 29 3.69 -5.81 3.32
N PHE A 30 3.33 -4.68 3.88
CA PHE A 30 3.61 -3.37 3.27
C PHE A 30 5.10 -3.15 3.05
N ARG A 31 5.93 -3.49 4.03
CA ARG A 31 7.38 -3.41 3.91
C ARG A 31 7.91 -4.30 2.78
N LEU A 32 7.44 -5.53 2.71
CA LEU A 32 7.84 -6.47 1.66
C LEU A 32 7.42 -5.98 0.27
N GLU A 33 6.22 -5.43 0.13
CA GLU A 33 5.73 -4.87 -1.13
C GLU A 33 6.54 -3.65 -1.58
N ILE A 34 6.95 -2.80 -0.65
CA ILE A 34 7.88 -1.69 -0.97
C ILE A 34 9.22 -2.22 -1.47
N LEU A 35 9.81 -3.19 -0.75
CA LEU A 35 11.10 -3.77 -1.12
C LEU A 35 11.05 -4.52 -2.46
N ALA A 36 9.91 -5.10 -2.79
CA ALA A 36 9.67 -5.77 -4.07
C ALA A 36 9.39 -4.80 -5.23
N GLY A 37 9.23 -3.50 -4.95
CA GLY A 37 8.91 -2.50 -5.97
C GLY A 37 7.46 -2.50 -6.42
N ASN A 38 6.55 -3.08 -5.65
CA ASN A 38 5.13 -3.19 -5.98
C ASN A 38 4.29 -2.01 -5.46
N VAL A 39 4.91 -1.08 -4.74
CA VAL A 39 4.25 0.14 -4.27
C VAL A 39 4.78 1.32 -5.08
N GLU A 40 3.90 1.97 -5.79
CA GLU A 40 4.21 3.14 -6.58
C GLU A 40 3.53 4.37 -5.97
N ILE A 41 4.31 5.44 -5.81
CA ILE A 41 3.78 6.74 -5.40
C ILE A 41 3.83 7.64 -6.62
N GLU A 42 2.66 8.15 -7.00
CA GLU A 42 2.54 9.01 -8.17
C GLU A 42 3.54 10.17 -8.10
N GLY A 43 4.23 10.39 -9.21
CA GLY A 43 5.20 11.47 -9.34
C GLY A 43 4.64 12.64 -10.14
N ILE A 44 5.14 13.82 -9.84
CA ILE A 44 4.86 15.03 -10.63
C ILE A 44 6.15 15.51 -11.29
N GLU A 45 6.03 15.96 -12.53
CA GLU A 45 7.15 16.59 -13.23
C GLU A 45 7.32 18.02 -12.77
N VAL A 46 8.52 18.35 -12.33
CA VAL A 46 8.89 19.72 -11.95
C VAL A 46 10.14 20.15 -12.70
N GLY A 47 10.23 21.43 -13.02
CA GLY A 47 11.37 22.01 -13.73
C GLY A 47 10.99 22.61 -15.09
N LYS A 48 12.00 23.12 -15.75
CA LYS A 48 11.85 23.73 -17.10
C LYS A 48 12.04 22.67 -18.19
N GLU A 49 11.47 22.92 -19.35
CA GLU A 49 11.66 22.06 -20.53
C GLU A 49 13.14 21.81 -20.79
N GLY A 50 13.51 20.52 -20.91
CA GLY A 50 14.90 20.08 -21.04
C GLY A 50 15.60 19.71 -19.72
N ASN A 51 15.03 20.09 -18.55
CA ASN A 51 15.55 19.78 -17.21
C ASN A 51 14.42 19.37 -16.25
N LYS A 52 13.50 18.55 -16.71
CA LYS A 52 12.40 18.05 -15.89
C LYS A 52 12.87 16.89 -15.02
N ILE A 53 12.49 16.93 -13.77
CA ILE A 53 12.68 15.81 -12.83
C ILE A 53 11.30 15.36 -12.32
N VAL A 54 11.18 14.10 -12.01
CA VAL A 54 9.98 13.54 -11.39
C VAL A 54 10.22 13.49 -9.89
N VAL A 55 9.36 14.16 -9.14
CA VAL A 55 9.37 14.11 -7.67
C VAL A 55 8.09 13.45 -7.19
N PRO A 56 8.10 12.75 -6.04
CA PRO A 56 6.87 12.18 -5.49
C PRO A 56 5.80 13.26 -5.30
N ALA A 57 4.57 12.98 -5.73
CA ALA A 57 3.44 13.88 -5.53
C ALA A 57 3.17 14.15 -4.04
N ASP A 58 3.43 13.14 -3.21
CA ASP A 58 3.31 13.24 -1.76
C ASP A 58 4.67 13.03 -1.08
N SER A 59 5.43 14.12 -0.99
CA SER A 59 6.75 14.11 -0.35
C SER A 59 6.67 13.85 1.17
N LEU A 60 5.57 14.23 1.82
CA LEU A 60 5.35 13.97 3.24
C LEU A 60 5.17 12.46 3.49
N LEU A 61 4.45 11.77 2.61
CA LEU A 61 4.30 10.32 2.69
C LEU A 61 5.65 9.62 2.54
N VAL A 62 6.44 9.95 1.52
CA VAL A 62 7.77 9.37 1.30
C VAL A 62 8.68 9.61 2.50
N TRP A 63 8.67 10.83 3.02
CA TRP A 63 9.45 11.20 4.19
C TRP A 63 9.01 10.39 5.43
N SER A 64 7.72 10.23 5.65
CA SER A 64 7.21 9.44 6.78
C SER A 64 7.61 7.96 6.68
N ILE A 65 7.58 7.39 5.49
CA ILE A 65 8.03 6.01 5.26
C ILE A 65 9.53 5.87 5.59
N ALA A 66 10.35 6.81 5.10
CA ALA A 66 11.80 6.79 5.32
C ALA A 66 12.20 6.93 6.79
N ASN A 67 11.39 7.63 7.59
CA ASN A 67 11.66 7.88 9.00
C ASN A 67 10.92 6.95 9.96
N ALA A 68 10.04 6.09 9.46
CA ALA A 68 9.30 5.16 10.29
C ALA A 68 10.22 4.10 10.89
N LYS A 69 9.99 3.81 12.17
CA LYS A 69 10.64 2.72 12.89
C LYS A 69 9.58 1.77 13.41
N THR A 70 9.96 0.53 13.64
CA THR A 70 9.06 -0.48 14.18
C THR A 70 9.42 -0.81 15.62
N ILE A 71 8.42 -1.17 16.40
CA ILE A 71 8.58 -1.75 17.72
C ILE A 71 7.96 -3.15 17.74
N SER A 72 8.59 -4.07 18.44
CA SER A 72 8.08 -5.44 18.56
C SER A 72 7.60 -5.76 19.99
N ASN A 73 6.61 -6.64 20.06
CA ASN A 73 6.17 -7.22 21.33
C ASN A 73 6.98 -8.48 21.67
N ASN A 74 6.62 -9.16 22.77
CA ASN A 74 7.30 -10.37 23.23
C ASN A 74 7.16 -11.56 22.28
N TYR A 75 6.24 -11.51 21.33
CA TYR A 75 6.00 -12.55 20.32
C TYR A 75 6.68 -12.25 18.97
N GLY A 76 7.46 -11.17 18.89
CA GLY A 76 8.11 -10.75 17.65
C GLY A 76 7.19 -10.07 16.64
N GLU A 77 5.95 -9.79 17.01
CA GLU A 77 5.00 -9.04 16.18
C GLU A 77 5.33 -7.55 16.21
N ILE A 78 5.25 -6.89 15.07
CA ILE A 78 5.70 -5.49 14.91
C ILE A 78 4.55 -4.55 14.55
N LYS A 79 4.74 -3.30 14.92
CA LYS A 79 3.95 -2.15 14.47
C LYS A 79 4.85 -0.92 14.34
N ILE A 80 4.34 0.12 13.71
CA ILE A 80 5.05 1.41 13.66
C ILE A 80 5.15 1.98 15.06
N ASP A 81 6.36 2.39 15.43
CA ASP A 81 6.62 3.01 16.74
C ASP A 81 6.30 4.50 16.68
N LYS A 82 5.30 4.91 17.44
CA LYS A 82 4.87 6.31 17.55
C LYS A 82 5.53 7.05 18.70
N ASP A 83 6.12 6.33 19.66
CA ASP A 83 6.57 6.91 20.92
C ASP A 83 8.03 7.37 20.87
N ILE A 84 8.88 6.68 20.12
CA ILE A 84 10.33 6.95 20.06
C ILE A 84 10.67 8.00 18.99
N THR A 85 9.86 8.12 17.96
CA THR A 85 10.14 9.07 16.88
C THR A 85 9.57 10.44 17.20
N THR A 86 10.41 11.47 17.08
CA THR A 86 9.98 12.87 17.11
C THR A 86 9.46 13.32 15.75
N GLU A 87 9.61 12.46 14.75
CA GLU A 87 9.20 12.71 13.38
C GLU A 87 7.72 12.41 13.16
N ARG A 88 7.10 13.10 12.22
CA ARG A 88 5.70 12.88 11.88
C ARG A 88 5.55 11.63 11.01
N ILE A 89 4.98 10.59 11.57
CA ILE A 89 4.76 9.31 10.88
C ILE A 89 3.28 9.04 10.59
N ASP A 90 2.42 10.01 10.76
CA ASP A 90 0.98 9.87 10.55
C ASP A 90 0.62 9.33 9.15
N PRO A 91 1.27 9.76 8.04
CA PRO A 91 0.96 9.22 6.73
C PRO A 91 1.23 7.72 6.59
N ILE A 92 2.38 7.22 7.05
CA ILE A 92 2.68 5.79 6.98
C ILE A 92 1.75 4.99 7.91
N ASP A 93 1.45 5.52 9.07
CA ASP A 93 0.54 4.88 10.01
C ASP A 93 -0.88 4.73 9.42
N ALA A 94 -1.37 5.77 8.78
CA ALA A 94 -2.66 5.73 8.08
C ALA A 94 -2.67 4.71 6.94
N ILE A 95 -1.57 4.57 6.20
CA ILE A 95 -1.45 3.58 5.14
C ILE A 95 -1.47 2.16 5.72
N ILE A 96 -0.77 1.90 6.81
CA ILE A 96 -0.77 0.58 7.45
C ILE A 96 -2.19 0.20 7.89
N ASP A 97 -2.94 1.13 8.46
CA ASP A 97 -4.34 0.89 8.83
C ASP A 97 -5.20 0.51 7.63
N ALA A 98 -5.06 1.24 6.53
CA ALA A 98 -5.76 0.93 5.27
C ALA A 98 -5.27 -0.38 4.66
N TRP A 99 -3.97 -0.67 4.72
CA TRP A 99 -3.36 -1.88 4.18
C TRP A 99 -3.87 -3.13 4.85
N LYS A 100 -4.05 -3.08 6.17
CA LYS A 100 -4.65 -4.19 6.93
C LYS A 100 -5.98 -4.62 6.34
N HIS A 101 -6.81 -3.67 5.97
CA HIS A 101 -8.10 -3.96 5.35
C HIS A 101 -7.94 -4.43 3.89
N ALA A 102 -7.06 -3.79 3.13
CA ALA A 102 -6.81 -4.12 1.73
C ALA A 102 -6.22 -5.52 1.53
N MET A 103 -5.54 -6.07 2.53
CA MET A 103 -4.98 -7.43 2.49
C MET A 103 -6.05 -8.53 2.55
N LYS A 104 -7.28 -8.22 2.90
CA LYS A 104 -8.35 -9.20 2.96
C LYS A 104 -8.55 -9.83 1.58
N GLU A 105 -8.81 -11.13 1.59
CA GLU A 105 -8.93 -11.96 0.39
C GLU A 105 -9.93 -11.41 -0.63
N GLU A 106 -11.01 -10.78 -0.15
CA GLU A 106 -12.05 -10.17 -0.99
C GLU A 106 -11.57 -9.03 -1.88
N TYR A 107 -10.42 -8.41 -1.55
CA TYR A 107 -9.83 -7.31 -2.32
C TYR A 107 -8.63 -7.75 -3.16
N ARG A 108 -8.20 -9.01 -3.04
CA ARG A 108 -7.10 -9.54 -3.84
C ARG A 108 -7.64 -10.08 -5.16
N PRO A 109 -6.95 -9.82 -6.28
CA PRO A 109 -7.33 -10.45 -7.55
C PRO A 109 -7.33 -11.96 -7.39
N ASP A 110 -8.32 -12.64 -7.99
CA ASP A 110 -8.30 -14.08 -8.08
C ASP A 110 -7.12 -14.49 -8.96
N VAL A 111 -6.15 -15.18 -8.36
CA VAL A 111 -4.95 -15.64 -9.07
C VAL A 111 -5.31 -16.55 -10.25
N ASN A 112 -6.33 -17.40 -10.09
CA ASN A 112 -6.82 -18.28 -11.14
C ASN A 112 -7.42 -17.50 -12.31
N GLU A 113 -8.19 -16.47 -12.02
CA GLU A 113 -8.76 -15.58 -13.03
C GLU A 113 -7.66 -14.84 -13.80
N THR A 114 -6.68 -14.29 -13.10
CA THR A 114 -5.53 -13.60 -13.69
C THR A 114 -4.70 -14.54 -14.57
N VAL A 115 -4.44 -15.76 -14.13
CA VAL A 115 -3.73 -16.79 -14.89
C VAL A 115 -4.53 -17.18 -16.13
N ASN A 116 -5.84 -17.35 -16.02
CA ASN A 116 -6.70 -17.70 -17.15
C ASN A 116 -6.72 -16.57 -18.20
N GLU A 117 -6.81 -15.31 -17.79
CA GLU A 117 -6.71 -14.17 -18.68
C GLU A 117 -5.37 -14.14 -19.42
N TRP A 118 -4.28 -14.39 -18.71
CA TRP A 118 -2.95 -14.45 -19.31
C TRP A 118 -2.84 -15.60 -20.33
N LEU A 119 -3.37 -16.78 -20.01
CA LEU A 119 -3.39 -17.94 -20.92
C LEU A 119 -4.21 -17.65 -22.18
N GLU A 120 -5.36 -17.01 -22.05
CA GLU A 120 -6.17 -16.60 -23.19
C GLU A 120 -5.43 -15.64 -24.13
N GLN A 121 -4.74 -14.65 -23.55
CA GLN A 121 -3.92 -13.72 -24.33
C GLN A 121 -2.76 -14.41 -25.03
N PHE A 122 -2.11 -15.35 -24.34
CA PHE A 122 -1.03 -16.15 -24.89
C PHE A 122 -1.50 -17.03 -26.07
N GLU A 123 -2.64 -17.69 -25.94
CA GLU A 123 -3.25 -18.49 -27.01
C GLU A 123 -3.58 -17.65 -28.25
N LYS A 124 -4.14 -16.47 -28.05
CA LYS A 124 -4.42 -15.51 -29.14
C LYS A 124 -3.13 -15.09 -29.85
N TYR A 125 -2.07 -14.84 -29.11
CA TYR A 125 -0.78 -14.51 -29.65
C TYR A 125 -0.20 -15.65 -30.50
N MET A 126 -0.27 -16.87 -30.01
CA MET A 126 0.21 -18.06 -30.73
C MET A 126 -0.58 -18.36 -31.99
N LYS A 127 -1.90 -18.16 -32.00
CA LYS A 127 -2.74 -18.29 -33.19
C LYS A 127 -2.37 -17.30 -34.27
N LYS A 128 -2.09 -16.03 -33.91
CA LYS A 128 -1.63 -15.02 -34.85
C LYS A 128 -0.26 -15.33 -35.44
N GLY A 129 0.64 -15.92 -34.69
CA GLY A 129 1.96 -16.38 -35.15
C GLY A 129 1.90 -17.60 -36.08
N GLY A 130 0.82 -18.40 -36.01
CA GLY A 130 0.61 -19.58 -36.85
C GLY A 130 -0.12 -19.32 -38.18
N GLU A 131 -0.77 -18.16 -38.31
CA GLU A 131 -1.44 -17.74 -39.54
C GLU A 131 -0.46 -16.95 -40.40
N LYS A 132 0.36 -17.65 -41.16
CA LYS A 132 1.18 -17.05 -42.21
C LYS A 132 0.55 -17.29 -43.57
#